data_b4ab52a4bb7e6274ac4ba07930aea6cc
#
_entry.id   b4ab52a4bb7e6274ac4ba07930aea6cc
#
_cell.length_a   1.000
_cell.length_b   1.000
_cell.length_c   1.000
_cell.angle_alpha   90.00
_cell.angle_beta   90.00
_cell.angle_gamma   90.00
#
_symmetry.space_group_name_H-M   'P 1'
#
loop_
_entity.id
_entity.type
_entity.pdbx_description
1 polymer ?
#
loop_
_entity_poly.entity_id
_entity_poly.type
_entity_poly.pdbx_seq_one_letter_code
_entity_poly.pdbx_strand_id
1 'polypeptide(L)'
;LITMTCWGPCTLAERFVGWYHSDPPDVGIHTSRVLARIAAGSTWQEAAGSVQQEEPESASNGSLMRAWPVAVARWQQPDQLDEESRLQSLVTHTHPDCVSACVLVNRILYELIHRPEETPPDAALREAVEKSADLAGLAEDFHLLVNLAAVRSRETLANTGWVRHTVESALWAVLSTKSFEEAVVQAVNLGDDADTTGSV
;
A
#
# COMPACT_ATOMS: atom_id res chain seq x y z
N LEU A 1 5.60 21.75 -13.25
CA LEU A 1 4.16 21.62 -13.04
C LEU A 1 3.70 20.42 -13.87
N ILE A 2 3.61 19.24 -13.24
CA ILE A 2 2.99 18.08 -13.87
C ILE A 2 1.49 18.35 -13.82
N THR A 3 0.90 18.68 -14.95
CA THR A 3 -0.55 18.81 -15.09
C THR A 3 -1.17 17.42 -14.90
N MET A 4 -1.80 17.19 -13.76
CA MET A 4 -2.48 15.94 -13.37
C MET A 4 -3.83 15.77 -14.11
N THR A 5 -3.89 15.99 -15.41
CA THR A 5 -5.14 15.99 -16.18
C THR A 5 -5.52 14.63 -16.79
N CYS A 6 -4.79 13.54 -16.51
CA CYS A 6 -5.13 12.19 -16.98
C CYS A 6 -4.71 11.12 -15.97
N TRP A 7 -5.35 11.09 -14.81
CA TRP A 7 -5.28 9.93 -13.92
C TRP A 7 -6.39 8.95 -14.33
N GLY A 8 -6.04 7.92 -15.09
CA GLY A 8 -6.90 6.79 -15.37
C GLY A 8 -6.09 5.50 -15.28
N PRO A 9 -6.72 4.37 -14.92
CA PRO A 9 -6.03 3.08 -14.79
C PRO A 9 -5.33 2.65 -16.08
N CYS A 10 -5.83 3.01 -17.25
CA CYS A 10 -5.16 2.75 -18.53
C CYS A 10 -3.81 3.47 -18.64
N THR A 11 -3.78 4.78 -18.33
CA THR A 11 -2.53 5.56 -18.36
C THR A 11 -1.53 5.06 -17.32
N LEU A 12 -2.02 4.63 -16.14
CA LEU A 12 -1.17 4.05 -15.11
C LEU A 12 -0.58 2.71 -15.56
N ALA A 13 -1.38 1.85 -16.18
CA ALA A 13 -0.93 0.58 -16.74
C ALA A 13 0.15 0.78 -17.82
N GLU A 14 -0.04 1.75 -18.74
CA GLU A 14 0.95 2.10 -19.76
C GLU A 14 2.28 2.57 -19.14
N ARG A 15 2.23 3.38 -18.08
CA ARG A 15 3.43 3.83 -17.37
C ARG A 15 4.14 2.69 -16.65
N PHE A 16 3.41 1.77 -16.05
CA PHE A 16 3.98 0.57 -15.42
C PHE A 16 4.64 -0.35 -16.46
N VAL A 17 4.04 -0.52 -17.64
CA VAL A 17 4.65 -1.28 -18.74
C VAL A 17 5.92 -0.56 -19.24
N GLY A 18 5.88 0.76 -19.38
CA GLY A 18 7.08 1.54 -19.72
C GLY A 18 8.21 1.37 -18.71
N TRP A 19 7.90 1.38 -17.40
CA TRP A 19 8.87 1.07 -16.35
C TRP A 19 9.36 -0.38 -16.44
N TYR A 20 8.48 -1.36 -16.65
CA TYR A 20 8.84 -2.77 -16.81
C TYR A 20 9.83 -2.98 -17.96
N HIS A 21 9.63 -2.28 -19.09
CA HIS A 21 10.54 -2.33 -20.24
C HIS A 21 11.87 -1.58 -20.03
N SER A 22 12.02 -0.79 -18.98
CA SER A 22 13.28 -0.14 -18.63
C SER A 22 14.30 -1.06 -17.96
N ASP A 23 13.97 -2.36 -17.84
CA ASP A 23 14.78 -3.40 -17.19
C ASP A 23 15.18 -3.01 -15.75
N PRO A 24 14.18 -2.76 -14.87
CA PRO A 24 14.46 -2.41 -13.49
C PRO A 24 15.19 -3.56 -12.77
N PRO A 25 16.05 -3.25 -11.78
CA PRO A 25 16.90 -4.24 -11.11
C PRO A 25 16.11 -5.31 -10.35
N ASP A 26 14.87 -5.00 -9.95
CA ASP A 26 13.96 -5.95 -9.31
C ASP A 26 12.51 -5.67 -9.71
N VAL A 27 11.77 -6.75 -9.95
CA VAL A 27 10.31 -6.73 -10.21
C VAL A 27 9.68 -7.92 -9.52
N GLY A 28 8.82 -7.70 -8.55
CA GLY A 28 8.09 -8.76 -7.87
C GLY A 28 7.37 -9.70 -8.87
N ILE A 29 7.38 -11.00 -8.58
CA ILE A 29 6.88 -12.07 -9.49
C ILE A 29 5.44 -11.77 -9.95
N HIS A 30 4.54 -11.45 -9.04
CA HIS A 30 3.14 -11.15 -9.37
C HIS A 30 3.04 -9.94 -10.32
N THR A 31 3.71 -8.83 -10.00
CA THR A 31 3.75 -7.62 -10.83
C THR A 31 4.30 -7.93 -12.22
N SER A 32 5.42 -8.65 -12.32
CA SER A 32 6.05 -9.05 -13.59
C SER A 32 5.09 -9.84 -14.47
N ARG A 33 4.36 -10.82 -13.90
CA ARG A 33 3.39 -11.64 -14.65
C ARG A 33 2.24 -10.81 -15.22
N VAL A 34 1.71 -9.86 -14.45
CA VAL A 34 0.65 -8.96 -14.91
C VAL A 34 1.15 -8.04 -16.02
N LEU A 35 2.30 -7.36 -15.77
CA LEU A 35 2.84 -6.40 -16.74
C LEU A 35 3.27 -7.06 -18.05
N ALA A 36 3.81 -8.29 -18.00
CA ALA A 36 4.11 -9.06 -19.21
C ALA A 36 2.86 -9.32 -20.06
N ARG A 37 1.70 -9.62 -19.44
CA ARG A 37 0.44 -9.82 -20.17
C ARG A 37 -0.09 -8.54 -20.77
N ILE A 38 0.00 -7.41 -20.05
CA ILE A 38 -0.38 -6.09 -20.58
C ILE A 38 0.53 -5.74 -21.78
N ALA A 39 1.83 -5.94 -21.64
CA ALA A 39 2.80 -5.72 -22.72
C ALA A 39 2.54 -6.59 -23.96
N ALA A 40 1.98 -7.78 -23.76
CA ALA A 40 1.55 -8.69 -24.83
C ALA A 40 0.20 -8.33 -25.46
N GLY A 41 -0.48 -7.26 -25.00
CA GLY A 41 -1.71 -6.72 -25.58
C GLY A 41 -2.99 -7.02 -24.79
N SER A 42 -2.93 -7.66 -23.62
CA SER A 42 -4.10 -7.80 -22.75
C SER A 42 -4.50 -6.45 -22.14
N THR A 43 -5.78 -6.27 -21.87
CA THR A 43 -6.21 -5.16 -21.01
C THR A 43 -5.67 -5.37 -19.58
N TRP A 44 -5.51 -4.30 -18.81
CA TRP A 44 -5.04 -4.42 -17.43
C TRP A 44 -6.00 -5.27 -16.57
N GLN A 45 -7.33 -5.17 -16.80
CA GLN A 45 -8.33 -5.97 -16.10
C GLN A 45 -8.16 -7.47 -16.39
N GLU A 46 -8.01 -7.84 -17.66
CA GLU A 46 -7.80 -9.24 -18.05
C GLU A 46 -6.47 -9.77 -17.50
N ALA A 47 -5.41 -8.99 -17.60
CA ALA A 47 -4.09 -9.39 -17.14
C ALA A 47 -4.07 -9.61 -15.60
N ALA A 48 -4.51 -8.62 -14.83
CA ALA A 48 -4.54 -8.71 -13.38
C ALA A 48 -5.51 -9.79 -12.87
N GLY A 49 -6.72 -9.85 -13.45
CA GLY A 49 -7.72 -10.86 -13.10
C GLY A 49 -7.26 -12.29 -13.39
N SER A 50 -6.63 -12.53 -14.55
CA SER A 50 -6.14 -13.86 -14.89
C SER A 50 -4.98 -14.33 -14.01
N VAL A 51 -4.05 -13.45 -13.65
CA VAL A 51 -2.97 -13.79 -12.71
C VAL A 51 -3.54 -14.13 -11.33
N GLN A 52 -4.50 -13.35 -10.84
CA GLN A 52 -5.14 -13.63 -9.56
C GLN A 52 -5.93 -14.94 -9.58
N GLN A 53 -6.58 -15.29 -10.68
CA GLN A 53 -7.29 -16.57 -10.81
C GLN A 53 -6.35 -17.78 -10.79
N GLU A 54 -5.14 -17.66 -11.30
CA GLU A 54 -4.11 -18.70 -11.24
C GLU A 54 -3.54 -18.89 -9.83
N GLU A 55 -3.51 -17.83 -9.03
CA GLU A 55 -3.03 -17.81 -7.65
C GLU A 55 -4.03 -17.07 -6.74
N PRO A 56 -5.18 -17.67 -6.42
CA PRO A 56 -6.28 -16.99 -5.71
C PRO A 56 -5.87 -16.40 -4.35
N GLU A 57 -4.96 -17.08 -3.65
CA GLU A 57 -4.48 -16.66 -2.32
C GLU A 57 -3.30 -15.67 -2.38
N SER A 58 -2.85 -15.30 -3.57
CA SER A 58 -1.73 -14.37 -3.72
C SER A 58 -2.15 -12.95 -3.36
N ALA A 59 -1.65 -12.45 -2.25
CA ALA A 59 -1.88 -11.10 -1.75
C ALA A 59 -0.55 -10.40 -1.47
N SER A 60 0.26 -10.21 -2.54
CA SER A 60 1.57 -9.57 -2.41
C SER A 60 1.46 -8.04 -2.26
N ASN A 61 2.48 -7.46 -1.63
CA ASN A 61 2.51 -6.04 -1.24
C ASN A 61 2.93 -5.06 -2.35
N GLY A 62 3.15 -5.53 -3.57
CA GLY A 62 3.67 -4.72 -4.68
C GLY A 62 2.81 -3.53 -5.11
N SER A 63 1.49 -3.53 -4.80
CA SER A 63 0.66 -2.34 -4.99
C SER A 63 0.71 -1.39 -3.79
N LEU A 64 0.94 -1.91 -2.58
CA LEU A 64 0.98 -1.13 -1.36
C LEU A 64 2.21 -0.22 -1.30
N MET A 65 3.41 -0.74 -1.60
CA MET A 65 4.66 0.00 -1.55
C MET A 65 4.69 1.27 -2.43
N ARG A 66 3.79 1.38 -3.40
CA ARG A 66 3.67 2.50 -4.33
C ARG A 66 2.36 3.29 -4.16
N ALA A 67 1.57 3.06 -3.10
CA ALA A 67 0.23 3.63 -2.93
C ALA A 67 0.24 5.09 -2.46
N TRP A 68 1.16 5.47 -1.60
CA TRP A 68 1.21 6.77 -0.90
C TRP A 68 1.13 8.03 -1.80
N PRO A 69 1.61 8.05 -3.08
CA PRO A 69 1.47 9.23 -3.92
C PRO A 69 0.02 9.66 -4.15
N VAL A 70 -0.95 8.73 -4.04
CA VAL A 70 -2.38 9.04 -4.17
C VAL A 70 -2.84 9.96 -3.04
N ALA A 71 -2.44 9.69 -1.79
CA ALA A 71 -2.78 10.56 -0.65
C ALA A 71 -2.25 11.98 -0.84
N VAL A 72 -0.99 12.12 -1.29
CA VAL A 72 -0.39 13.42 -1.57
C VAL A 72 -1.07 14.12 -2.74
N ALA A 73 -1.46 13.39 -3.78
CA ALA A 73 -2.14 13.94 -4.94
C ALA A 73 -3.57 14.39 -4.63
N ARG A 74 -4.25 13.70 -3.70
CA ARG A 74 -5.66 13.92 -3.33
C ARG A 74 -5.86 14.58 -1.96
N TRP A 75 -4.83 15.22 -1.42
CA TRP A 75 -4.92 15.86 -0.10
C TRP A 75 -6.05 16.89 0.04
N GLN A 76 -6.52 17.52 -1.07
CA GLN A 76 -7.65 18.43 -1.10
C GLN A 76 -8.92 17.81 -1.72
N GLN A 77 -8.92 16.53 -2.05
CA GLN A 77 -9.98 15.87 -2.82
C GLN A 77 -10.35 14.51 -2.19
N PRO A 78 -10.88 14.49 -0.95
CA PRO A 78 -11.13 13.24 -0.22
C PRO A 78 -12.10 12.30 -0.94
N ASP A 79 -13.04 12.84 -1.70
CA ASP A 79 -14.04 12.06 -2.45
C ASP A 79 -13.41 11.16 -3.53
N GLN A 80 -12.19 11.48 -3.99
CA GLN A 80 -11.45 10.71 -4.99
C GLN A 80 -10.38 9.79 -4.38
N LEU A 81 -10.04 9.99 -3.12
CA LEU A 81 -8.94 9.29 -2.45
C LEU A 81 -9.11 7.78 -2.49
N ASP A 82 -10.25 7.29 -2.05
CA ASP A 82 -10.51 5.86 -1.94
C ASP A 82 -10.56 5.17 -3.29
N GLU A 83 -11.29 5.78 -4.23
CA GLU A 83 -11.45 5.20 -5.56
C GLU A 83 -10.09 5.12 -6.27
N GLU A 84 -9.27 6.16 -6.22
CA GLU A 84 -7.95 6.13 -6.84
C GLU A 84 -6.96 5.23 -6.10
N SER A 85 -7.08 5.11 -4.77
CA SER A 85 -6.31 4.13 -3.99
C SER A 85 -6.64 2.70 -4.41
N ARG A 86 -7.91 2.40 -4.66
CA ARG A 86 -8.35 1.10 -5.19
C ARG A 86 -7.84 0.88 -6.61
N LEU A 87 -8.07 1.84 -7.50
CA LEU A 87 -7.73 1.73 -8.93
C LEU A 87 -6.23 1.51 -9.16
N GLN A 88 -5.36 2.20 -8.41
CA GLN A 88 -3.92 1.99 -8.54
C GLN A 88 -3.48 0.57 -8.16
N SER A 89 -4.15 -0.04 -7.16
CA SER A 89 -3.90 -1.44 -6.80
C SER A 89 -4.40 -2.38 -7.89
N LEU A 90 -5.66 -2.21 -8.30
CA LEU A 90 -6.36 -3.08 -9.25
C LEU A 90 -5.64 -3.25 -10.60
N VAL A 91 -4.83 -2.27 -11.01
CA VAL A 91 -4.02 -2.37 -12.24
C VAL A 91 -3.15 -3.63 -12.25
N THR A 92 -2.68 -4.08 -11.09
CA THR A 92 -1.81 -5.27 -10.98
C THR A 92 -2.23 -6.25 -9.87
N HIS A 93 -2.85 -5.78 -8.79
CA HIS A 93 -3.17 -6.58 -7.61
C HIS A 93 -4.65 -6.47 -7.29
N THR A 94 -5.40 -7.52 -7.59
CA THR A 94 -6.86 -7.52 -7.43
C THR A 94 -7.34 -8.23 -6.17
N HIS A 95 -6.43 -8.84 -5.39
CA HIS A 95 -6.79 -9.44 -4.11
C HIS A 95 -7.40 -8.39 -3.17
N PRO A 96 -8.53 -8.68 -2.48
CA PRO A 96 -9.21 -7.72 -1.61
C PRO A 96 -8.29 -7.08 -0.56
N ASP A 97 -7.39 -7.86 0.04
CA ASP A 97 -6.44 -7.35 1.03
C ASP A 97 -5.45 -6.33 0.43
N CYS A 98 -5.00 -6.53 -0.80
CA CYS A 98 -4.11 -5.57 -1.47
C CYS A 98 -4.81 -4.25 -1.71
N VAL A 99 -6.07 -4.30 -2.14
CA VAL A 99 -6.89 -3.12 -2.42
C VAL A 99 -7.21 -2.36 -1.14
N SER A 100 -7.68 -3.06 -0.09
CA SER A 100 -8.03 -2.44 1.18
C SER A 100 -6.81 -1.90 1.95
N ALA A 101 -5.65 -2.56 1.85
CA ALA A 101 -4.40 -2.05 2.41
C ALA A 101 -3.98 -0.71 1.78
N CYS A 102 -4.13 -0.56 0.46
CA CYS A 102 -3.84 0.69 -0.22
C CYS A 102 -4.79 1.82 0.21
N VAL A 103 -6.08 1.52 0.40
CA VAL A 103 -7.05 2.47 0.95
C VAL A 103 -6.69 2.86 2.37
N LEU A 104 -6.38 1.87 3.23
CA LEU A 104 -5.99 2.09 4.62
C LEU A 104 -4.82 3.07 4.74
N VAL A 105 -3.70 2.76 4.08
CA VAL A 105 -2.49 3.60 4.19
C VAL A 105 -2.73 5.00 3.65
N ASN A 106 -3.40 5.14 2.51
CA ASN A 106 -3.71 6.46 1.96
C ASN A 106 -4.67 7.28 2.84
N ARG A 107 -5.63 6.64 3.52
CA ARG A 107 -6.49 7.31 4.51
C ARG A 107 -5.70 7.74 5.73
N ILE A 108 -4.82 6.89 6.27
CA ILE A 108 -3.95 7.27 7.38
C ILE A 108 -3.12 8.50 7.02
N LEU A 109 -2.48 8.50 5.84
CA LEU A 109 -1.70 9.64 5.37
C LEU A 109 -2.57 10.90 5.20
N TYR A 110 -3.77 10.76 4.64
CA TYR A 110 -4.71 11.86 4.50
C TYR A 110 -5.07 12.49 5.86
N GLU A 111 -5.42 11.68 6.85
CA GLU A 111 -5.74 12.16 8.21
C GLU A 111 -4.54 12.86 8.84
N LEU A 112 -3.33 12.31 8.66
CA LEU A 112 -2.10 12.92 9.19
C LEU A 112 -1.75 14.26 8.51
N ILE A 113 -1.99 14.40 7.20
CA ILE A 113 -1.78 15.65 6.47
C ILE A 113 -2.73 16.74 7.00
N HIS A 114 -3.95 16.37 7.40
CA HIS A 114 -4.98 17.31 7.86
C HIS A 114 -5.07 17.45 9.39
N ARG A 115 -4.15 16.80 10.13
CA ARG A 115 -4.17 16.88 11.59
C ARG A 115 -4.01 18.33 12.07
N PRO A 116 -4.73 18.73 13.13
CA PRO A 116 -4.48 20.01 13.78
C PRO A 116 -3.05 20.08 14.31
N GLU A 117 -2.41 21.25 14.21
CA GLU A 117 -1.01 21.44 14.62
C GLU A 117 -0.79 21.14 16.11
N GLU A 118 -1.82 21.40 16.93
CA GLU A 118 -1.79 21.18 18.36
C GLU A 118 -1.87 19.70 18.78
N THR A 119 -2.28 18.81 17.86
CA THR A 119 -2.42 17.37 18.16
C THR A 119 -1.03 16.72 18.20
N PRO A 120 -0.63 16.10 19.30
CA PRO A 120 0.62 15.37 19.37
C PRO A 120 0.71 14.30 18.28
N PRO A 121 1.87 14.13 17.62
CA PRO A 121 2.02 13.22 16.49
C PRO A 121 1.61 11.77 16.77
N ASP A 122 1.94 11.25 17.94
CA ASP A 122 1.60 9.89 18.36
C ASP A 122 0.10 9.69 18.60
N ALA A 123 -0.58 10.69 19.14
CA ALA A 123 -2.03 10.70 19.30
C ALA A 123 -2.72 10.78 17.93
N ALA A 124 -2.26 11.68 17.04
CA ALA A 124 -2.79 11.85 15.71
C ALA A 124 -2.64 10.55 14.87
N LEU A 125 -1.50 9.86 14.98
CA LEU A 125 -1.26 8.61 14.28
C LEU A 125 -2.24 7.51 14.75
N ARG A 126 -2.43 7.33 16.06
CA ARG A 126 -3.35 6.33 16.60
C ARG A 126 -4.80 6.59 16.16
N GLU A 127 -5.25 7.85 16.24
CA GLU A 127 -6.57 8.25 15.80
C GLU A 127 -6.74 8.03 14.28
N ALA A 128 -5.73 8.39 13.48
CA ALA A 128 -5.74 8.17 12.04
C ALA A 128 -5.83 6.68 11.68
N VAL A 129 -5.09 5.81 12.37
CA VAL A 129 -5.12 4.36 12.16
C VAL A 129 -6.50 3.80 12.50
N GLU A 130 -7.04 4.10 13.69
CA GLU A 130 -8.35 3.63 14.15
C GLU A 130 -9.47 4.04 13.17
N LYS A 131 -9.57 5.33 12.86
CA LYS A 131 -10.56 5.86 11.93
C LYS A 131 -10.44 5.27 10.53
N SER A 132 -9.22 5.10 10.04
CA SER A 132 -8.97 4.60 8.68
C SER A 132 -9.23 3.10 8.56
N ALA A 133 -8.97 2.32 9.60
CA ALA A 133 -9.24 0.88 9.63
C ALA A 133 -10.72 0.57 9.46
N ASP A 134 -11.61 1.34 10.12
CA ASP A 134 -13.06 1.19 10.00
C ASP A 134 -13.58 1.50 8.59
N LEU A 135 -12.93 2.42 7.89
CA LEU A 135 -13.36 2.93 6.58
C LEU A 135 -12.74 2.19 5.39
N ALA A 136 -11.61 1.49 5.59
CA ALA A 136 -10.87 0.84 4.50
C ALA A 136 -11.52 -0.44 3.96
N GLY A 137 -12.54 -0.97 4.64
CA GLY A 137 -13.21 -2.21 4.24
C GLY A 137 -12.33 -3.44 4.41
N LEU A 138 -11.56 -3.51 5.48
CA LEU A 138 -10.70 -4.64 5.82
C LEU A 138 -11.53 -5.88 6.17
N ALA A 139 -11.02 -7.07 5.86
CA ALA A 139 -11.54 -8.31 6.42
C ALA A 139 -11.36 -8.29 7.95
N GLU A 140 -12.25 -8.97 8.70
CA GLU A 140 -12.27 -8.93 10.17
C GLU A 140 -10.93 -9.29 10.81
N ASP A 141 -10.28 -10.35 10.30
CA ASP A 141 -8.98 -10.80 10.77
C ASP A 141 -7.84 -9.82 10.42
N PHE A 142 -7.95 -9.13 9.29
CA PHE A 142 -7.01 -8.06 8.92
C PHE A 142 -7.21 -6.80 9.78
N HIS A 143 -8.47 -6.43 10.04
CA HIS A 143 -8.79 -5.32 10.94
C HIS A 143 -8.24 -5.56 12.35
N LEU A 144 -8.37 -6.80 12.86
CA LEU A 144 -7.80 -7.18 14.15
C LEU A 144 -6.27 -7.06 14.16
N LEU A 145 -5.59 -7.47 13.09
CA LEU A 145 -4.14 -7.36 12.93
C LEU A 145 -3.69 -5.89 12.99
N VAL A 146 -4.37 -4.99 12.28
CA VAL A 146 -4.10 -3.54 12.30
C VAL A 146 -4.23 -2.97 13.71
N ASN A 147 -5.29 -3.32 14.44
CA ASN A 147 -5.53 -2.83 15.80
C ASN A 147 -4.50 -3.35 16.82
N LEU A 148 -3.94 -4.53 16.58
CA LEU A 148 -2.93 -5.13 17.45
C LEU A 148 -1.49 -4.69 17.12
N ALA A 149 -1.24 -4.05 15.99
CA ALA A 149 0.11 -3.69 15.54
C ALA A 149 0.92 -2.95 16.61
N ALA A 150 0.29 -1.99 17.32
CA ALA A 150 0.95 -1.18 18.35
C ALA A 150 1.44 -1.97 19.59
N VAL A 151 0.89 -3.17 19.83
CA VAL A 151 1.21 -4.00 21.01
C VAL A 151 1.97 -5.27 20.67
N ARG A 152 2.29 -5.49 19.40
CA ARG A 152 3.10 -6.61 18.96
C ARG A 152 4.53 -6.51 19.51
N SER A 153 5.13 -7.67 19.79
CA SER A 153 6.56 -7.72 20.01
C SER A 153 7.28 -7.96 18.69
N ARG A 154 8.48 -7.40 18.55
CA ARG A 154 9.29 -7.52 17.32
C ARG A 154 9.46 -8.98 16.88
N GLU A 155 9.65 -9.87 17.84
CA GLU A 155 9.91 -11.30 17.62
C GLU A 155 8.72 -12.05 17.04
N THR A 156 7.53 -11.47 17.12
CA THR A 156 6.29 -12.06 16.60
C THR A 156 5.86 -11.50 15.25
N LEU A 157 6.57 -10.47 14.74
CA LEU A 157 6.29 -9.89 13.45
C LEU A 157 6.84 -10.78 12.33
N ALA A 158 6.03 -10.98 11.31
CA ALA A 158 6.46 -11.56 10.05
C ALA A 158 6.67 -10.44 9.03
N ASN A 159 7.81 -10.42 8.34
CA ASN A 159 8.13 -9.39 7.35
C ASN A 159 8.32 -10.03 5.96
N THR A 160 7.26 -10.61 5.43
CA THR A 160 7.26 -11.27 4.11
C THR A 160 6.60 -10.38 3.07
N GLY A 161 6.67 -10.79 1.79
CA GLY A 161 5.95 -10.14 0.70
C GLY A 161 4.41 -10.17 0.78
N TRP A 162 3.81 -10.72 1.84
CA TRP A 162 2.38 -10.70 2.04
C TRP A 162 1.92 -9.34 2.57
N VAL A 163 0.92 -8.74 1.91
CA VAL A 163 0.47 -7.37 2.16
C VAL A 163 0.08 -7.09 3.62
N ARG A 164 -0.55 -8.06 4.31
CA ARG A 164 -0.93 -7.92 5.72
C ARG A 164 0.29 -7.82 6.65
N HIS A 165 1.34 -8.63 6.39
CA HIS A 165 2.58 -8.54 7.16
C HIS A 165 3.26 -7.19 6.98
N THR A 166 3.29 -6.66 5.75
CA THR A 166 3.86 -5.35 5.46
C THR A 166 3.11 -4.24 6.21
N VAL A 167 1.76 -4.26 6.19
CA VAL A 167 0.94 -3.29 6.95
C VAL A 167 1.21 -3.40 8.45
N GLU A 168 1.19 -4.61 9.01
CA GLU A 168 1.44 -4.83 10.45
C GLU A 168 2.81 -4.31 10.86
N SER A 169 3.85 -4.67 10.11
CA SER A 169 5.24 -4.29 10.40
C SER A 169 5.48 -2.79 10.25
N ALA A 170 4.91 -2.15 9.22
CA ALA A 170 5.01 -0.71 9.03
C ALA A 170 4.29 0.05 10.15
N LEU A 171 3.05 -0.33 10.48
CA LEU A 171 2.30 0.28 11.59
C LEU A 171 2.99 0.07 12.93
N TRP A 172 3.52 -1.14 13.19
CA TRP A 172 4.31 -1.40 14.38
C TRP A 172 5.52 -0.47 14.48
N ALA A 173 6.27 -0.30 13.39
CA ALA A 173 7.47 0.53 13.38
C ALA A 173 7.14 1.99 13.72
N VAL A 174 6.12 2.58 13.10
CA VAL A 174 5.73 3.98 13.35
C VAL A 174 5.05 4.18 14.72
N LEU A 175 4.28 3.19 15.20
CA LEU A 175 3.57 3.28 16.48
C LEU A 175 4.48 2.99 17.71
N SER A 176 5.61 2.30 17.50
CA SER A 176 6.57 1.95 18.57
C SER A 176 7.75 2.90 18.69
N THR A 177 7.89 3.87 17.79
CA THR A 177 9.02 4.83 17.75
C THR A 177 8.56 6.27 17.93
N LYS A 178 9.52 7.20 18.06
CA LYS A 178 9.23 8.63 18.29
C LYS A 178 9.70 9.54 17.17
N SER A 179 10.38 8.99 16.18
CA SER A 179 10.88 9.75 15.03
C SER A 179 10.77 8.96 13.76
N PHE A 180 10.72 9.66 12.63
CA PHE A 180 10.74 9.05 11.30
C PHE A 180 11.99 8.18 11.09
N GLU A 181 13.15 8.67 11.50
CA GLU A 181 14.42 7.94 11.39
C GLU A 181 14.37 6.61 12.16
N GLU A 182 13.90 6.64 13.42
CA GLU A 182 13.75 5.43 14.23
C GLU A 182 12.77 4.45 13.58
N ALA A 183 11.63 4.94 13.08
CA ALA A 183 10.63 4.09 12.43
C ALA A 183 11.21 3.37 11.20
N VAL A 184 11.88 4.09 10.30
CA VAL A 184 12.53 3.50 9.13
C VAL A 184 13.61 2.50 9.55
N VAL A 185 14.46 2.83 10.53
CA VAL A 185 15.48 1.92 11.04
C VAL A 185 14.85 0.66 11.62
N GLN A 186 13.76 0.75 12.38
CA GLN A 186 13.06 -0.42 12.89
C GLN A 186 12.46 -1.26 11.76
N ALA A 187 11.79 -0.65 10.80
CA ALA A 187 11.17 -1.34 9.67
C ALA A 187 12.21 -2.12 8.84
N VAL A 188 13.30 -1.47 8.42
CA VAL A 188 14.31 -2.13 7.56
C VAL A 188 15.13 -3.18 8.31
N ASN A 189 15.29 -3.07 9.63
CA ASN A 189 15.98 -4.06 10.44
C ASN A 189 15.12 -5.29 10.82
N LEU A 190 13.86 -5.35 10.36
CA LEU A 190 13.08 -6.58 10.45
C LEU A 190 13.66 -7.68 9.54
N GLY A 191 14.34 -7.29 8.47
CA GLY A 191 14.88 -8.23 7.49
C GLY A 191 13.84 -8.68 6.46
N ASP A 192 14.09 -9.78 5.76
CA ASP A 192 13.23 -10.30 4.69
C ASP A 192 12.84 -9.20 3.68
N ASP A 193 11.56 -8.83 3.55
CA ASP A 193 11.05 -7.81 2.63
C ASP A 193 11.17 -6.38 3.22
N ALA A 194 12.39 -6.05 3.62
CA ALA A 194 12.70 -4.85 4.39
C ALA A 194 12.55 -3.54 3.60
N ASP A 195 12.87 -3.55 2.32
CA ASP A 195 12.76 -2.39 1.43
C ASP A 195 11.29 -2.01 1.20
N THR A 196 10.42 -3.01 0.98
CA THR A 196 8.98 -2.78 0.86
C THR A 196 8.39 -2.25 2.18
N THR A 197 8.72 -2.88 3.32
CA THR A 197 8.21 -2.44 4.62
C THR A 197 8.70 -1.02 4.96
N GLY A 198 9.95 -0.70 4.64
CA GLY A 198 10.52 0.63 4.83
C GLY A 198 9.94 1.70 3.89
N SER A 199 9.27 1.31 2.79
CA SER A 199 8.64 2.24 1.83
C SER A 199 7.19 2.59 2.17
N VAL A 200 6.54 1.83 3.04
CA VAL A 200 5.15 2.01 3.50
C VAL A 200 5.10 2.86 4.75
#